data_12fcacb3a70d11439e89ac5b9c5bdd78
#
_entry.id   12fcacb3a70d11439e89ac5b9c5bdd78
#
_cell.length_a   1.000
_cell.length_b   1.000
_cell.length_c   1.000
_cell.angle_alpha   90.00
_cell.angle_beta   90.00
_cell.angle_gamma   90.00
#
_symmetry.space_group_name_H-M   'P 1'
#
loop_
_entity.id
_entity.type
_entity.pdbx_description
1 polymer ?
#
loop_
_entity_poly.entity_id
_entity_poly.type
_entity_poly.pdbx_seq_one_letter_code
_entity_poly.pdbx_strand_id
1 'polypeptide(L)'
;MGVTPCTDNIRIEFGCQFRVEIKECSLATILMAFSKLLPQMLTDFIQKVLLGFGENAMGQSRKPFCCDTCGNDKEFIWKTRHGKKTKILTVFRWVSMEQLQVQCKRCGHKMYITRKLLGMEPMKRIPAETYRKLGLVGSLTT
;
A
#
# COMPACT_ATOMS: atom_id res chain seq x y z
N MET A 1 14.50 15.34 5.21
CA MET A 1 14.90 13.94 5.11
C MET A 1 13.71 13.07 4.83
N GLY A 2 13.83 12.16 3.91
CA GLY A 2 12.75 11.26 3.55
C GLY A 2 12.48 10.19 4.59
N VAL A 3 11.30 9.60 4.52
CA VAL A 3 10.93 8.45 5.32
C VAL A 3 11.51 7.19 4.68
N THR A 4 12.01 6.29 5.51
CA THR A 4 12.59 5.02 5.03
C THR A 4 11.50 3.97 4.96
N PRO A 5 11.38 3.21 3.86
CA PRO A 5 10.41 2.12 3.80
C PRO A 5 10.81 0.97 4.73
N CYS A 6 9.82 0.18 5.10
CA CYS A 6 10.05 -1.04 5.87
C CYS A 6 10.83 -2.03 4.98
N THR A 7 11.94 -2.56 5.51
CA THR A 7 12.84 -3.43 4.73
C THR A 7 12.97 -4.79 5.38
N ASP A 8 11.95 -5.61 5.25
CA ASP A 8 12.00 -6.99 5.72
C ASP A 8 11.83 -7.94 4.54
N ASN A 9 12.35 -9.13 4.68
CA ASN A 9 12.17 -10.17 3.67
C ASN A 9 10.96 -11.00 4.08
N ILE A 10 9.85 -10.80 3.39
CA ILE A 10 8.60 -11.52 3.64
C ILE A 10 8.24 -12.39 2.44
N ARG A 11 7.54 -13.49 2.71
CA ARG A 11 7.01 -14.34 1.66
C ARG A 11 5.49 -14.18 1.63
N ILE A 12 4.96 -13.90 0.44
CA ILE A 12 3.53 -13.70 0.25
C ILE A 12 3.05 -14.61 -0.87
N GLU A 13 1.97 -15.33 -0.60
CA GLU A 13 1.25 -16.05 -1.62
C GLU A 13 0.09 -15.20 -2.06
N PHE A 14 -0.01 -14.94 -3.35
CA PHE A 14 -1.04 -14.11 -3.91
C PHE A 14 -1.88 -14.90 -4.90
N GLY A 15 -3.18 -14.93 -4.68
CA GLY A 15 -4.14 -15.49 -5.62
C GLY A 15 -5.33 -14.57 -5.74
N CYS A 16 -5.89 -14.48 -6.92
CA CYS A 16 -7.10 -13.70 -7.15
C CYS A 16 -8.00 -14.41 -8.13
N GLN A 17 -9.30 -14.19 -7.97
CA GLN A 17 -10.30 -14.76 -8.86
C GLN A 17 -11.08 -13.64 -9.53
N PHE A 18 -11.19 -13.72 -10.85
CA PHE A 18 -11.95 -12.74 -11.62
C PHE A 18 -12.92 -13.47 -12.54
N ARG A 19 -14.09 -12.86 -12.74
CA ARG A 19 -15.05 -13.34 -13.71
C ARG A 19 -14.92 -12.50 -14.97
N VAL A 20 -14.68 -13.16 -16.09
CA VAL A 20 -14.46 -12.51 -17.36
C VAL A 20 -15.39 -13.11 -18.40
N GLU A 21 -16.03 -12.28 -19.17
CA GLU A 21 -16.81 -12.69 -20.33
C GLU A 21 -16.08 -12.26 -21.59
N ILE A 22 -15.72 -13.23 -22.41
CA ILE A 22 -15.01 -12.97 -23.67
C ILE A 22 -15.85 -13.58 -24.81
N LYS A 23 -16.32 -12.71 -25.71
CA LYS A 23 -17.23 -13.13 -26.77
C LYS A 23 -16.52 -13.65 -28.00
N GLU A 24 -15.27 -13.29 -28.18
CA GLU A 24 -14.49 -13.66 -29.36
C GLU A 24 -13.12 -14.11 -28.96
N CYS A 25 -12.66 -15.23 -29.51
CA CYS A 25 -11.32 -15.73 -29.23
C CYS A 25 -10.33 -15.05 -30.18
N SER A 26 -9.94 -13.85 -29.84
CA SER A 26 -8.89 -13.11 -30.54
C SER A 26 -7.93 -12.54 -29.51
N LEU A 27 -6.68 -12.35 -29.90
CA LEU A 27 -5.66 -11.81 -29.01
C LEU A 27 -6.06 -10.42 -28.53
N ALA A 28 -6.60 -9.58 -29.41
CA ALA A 28 -7.03 -8.24 -29.04
C ALA A 28 -8.10 -8.27 -27.95
N THR A 29 -9.11 -9.12 -28.11
CA THR A 29 -10.20 -9.23 -27.14
C THR A 29 -9.69 -9.75 -25.78
N ILE A 30 -8.80 -10.72 -25.81
CA ILE A 30 -8.20 -11.30 -24.59
C ILE A 30 -7.40 -10.23 -23.85
N LEU A 31 -6.56 -9.48 -24.57
CA LEU A 31 -5.74 -8.43 -23.95
C LEU A 31 -6.59 -7.28 -23.41
N MET A 32 -7.66 -6.93 -24.09
CA MET A 32 -8.59 -5.92 -23.59
C MET A 32 -9.29 -6.35 -22.31
N ALA A 33 -9.70 -7.61 -22.23
CA ALA A 33 -10.30 -8.16 -21.03
C ALA A 33 -9.31 -8.12 -19.87
N PHE A 34 -8.07 -8.52 -20.12
CA PHE A 34 -7.02 -8.46 -19.10
C PHE A 34 -6.77 -7.02 -18.63
N SER A 35 -6.70 -6.06 -19.55
CA SER A 35 -6.45 -4.68 -19.18
C SER A 35 -7.52 -4.11 -18.26
N LYS A 36 -8.76 -4.57 -18.38
CA LYS A 36 -9.85 -4.14 -17.51
C LYS A 36 -9.70 -4.71 -16.09
N LEU A 37 -9.05 -5.85 -15.94
CA LEU A 37 -8.80 -6.48 -14.64
C LEU A 37 -7.59 -5.90 -13.93
N LEU A 38 -6.69 -5.27 -14.65
CA LEU A 38 -5.41 -4.83 -14.13
C LEU A 38 -5.52 -3.91 -12.90
N PRO A 39 -6.42 -2.91 -12.88
CA PRO A 39 -6.55 -2.03 -11.72
C PRO A 39 -6.88 -2.77 -10.44
N GLN A 40 -7.81 -3.72 -10.51
CA GLN A 40 -8.22 -4.48 -9.35
C GLN A 40 -7.13 -5.44 -8.91
N MET A 41 -6.46 -6.10 -9.84
CA MET A 41 -5.33 -6.98 -9.55
C MET A 41 -4.21 -6.22 -8.86
N LEU A 42 -3.89 -5.04 -9.37
CA LEU A 42 -2.83 -4.21 -8.80
C LEU A 42 -3.17 -3.79 -7.37
N THR A 43 -4.40 -3.34 -7.14
CA THR A 43 -4.86 -2.96 -5.81
C THR A 43 -4.79 -4.13 -4.84
N ASP A 44 -5.32 -5.28 -5.22
CA ASP A 44 -5.33 -6.47 -4.38
C ASP A 44 -3.92 -6.94 -4.05
N PHE A 45 -3.03 -6.90 -5.04
CA PHE A 45 -1.63 -7.29 -4.83
C PHE A 45 -0.94 -6.35 -3.83
N ILE A 46 -1.06 -5.05 -4.03
CA ILE A 46 -0.42 -4.07 -3.13
C ILE A 46 -0.97 -4.21 -1.72
N GLN A 47 -2.29 -4.36 -1.56
CA GLN A 47 -2.88 -4.53 -0.25
C GLN A 47 -2.39 -5.80 0.45
N LYS A 48 -2.25 -6.90 -0.29
CA LYS A 48 -1.75 -8.14 0.26
C LYS A 48 -0.30 -7.99 0.74
N VAL A 49 0.53 -7.33 -0.04
CA VAL A 49 1.92 -7.06 0.33
C VAL A 49 1.99 -6.18 1.58
N LEU A 50 1.22 -5.10 1.61
CA LEU A 50 1.19 -4.19 2.75
C LEU A 50 0.72 -4.90 4.02
N LEU A 51 -0.29 -5.74 3.91
CA LEU A 51 -0.76 -6.51 5.05
C LEU A 51 0.32 -7.45 5.57
N GLY A 52 1.06 -8.09 4.68
CA GLY A 52 2.17 -8.96 5.05
C GLY A 52 3.27 -8.21 5.80
N PHE A 53 3.67 -7.06 5.30
CA PHE A 53 4.64 -6.22 6.01
C PHE A 53 4.10 -5.70 7.34
N GLY A 54 2.82 -5.33 7.37
CA GLY A 54 2.18 -4.87 8.59
C GLY A 54 2.14 -5.96 9.68
N GLU A 55 1.75 -7.16 9.31
CA GLU A 55 1.74 -8.29 10.23
C GLU A 55 3.13 -8.63 10.74
N ASN A 56 4.11 -8.60 9.85
CA ASN A 56 5.50 -8.84 10.22
C ASN A 56 6.01 -7.76 11.18
N ALA A 57 5.70 -6.50 10.91
CA ALA A 57 6.07 -5.40 11.78
C ALA A 57 5.44 -5.51 13.17
N MET A 58 4.17 -5.91 13.23
CA MET A 58 3.49 -6.09 14.52
C MET A 58 4.06 -7.22 15.35
N GLY A 59 4.71 -8.19 14.71
CA GLY A 59 5.39 -9.28 15.41
C GLY A 59 6.77 -8.92 15.96
N GLN A 60 7.32 -7.78 15.57
CA GLN A 60 8.63 -7.35 16.04
C GLN A 60 8.53 -6.66 17.39
N SER A 61 9.54 -6.83 18.23
CA SER A 61 9.59 -6.19 19.55
C SER A 61 9.71 -4.67 19.42
N ARG A 62 10.46 -4.21 18.41
CA ARG A 62 10.56 -2.80 18.07
C ARG A 62 10.02 -2.59 16.67
N LYS A 63 8.97 -1.77 16.57
CA LYS A 63 8.30 -1.56 15.29
C LYS A 63 9.12 -0.62 14.38
N PRO A 64 8.98 -0.75 13.05
CA PRO A 64 9.65 0.17 12.13
C PRO A 64 8.96 1.53 12.02
N PHE A 65 8.07 1.84 12.93
CA PHE A 65 7.36 3.12 12.99
C PHE A 65 7.18 3.55 14.44
N CYS A 66 6.94 4.84 14.64
CA CYS A 66 6.76 5.42 15.97
C CYS A 66 5.38 6.09 16.06
N CYS A 67 4.84 6.14 17.27
CA CYS A 67 3.62 6.91 17.52
C CYS A 67 3.89 8.39 17.26
N ASP A 68 3.00 9.03 16.51
CA ASP A 68 3.13 10.45 16.16
C ASP A 68 2.99 11.36 17.38
N THR A 69 2.37 10.89 18.44
CA THR A 69 2.09 11.69 19.64
C THR A 69 3.13 11.51 20.73
N CYS A 70 3.50 10.26 21.06
CA CYS A 70 4.39 9.99 22.20
C CYS A 70 5.71 9.34 21.82
N GLY A 71 5.92 9.00 20.56
CA GLY A 71 7.17 8.39 20.09
C GLY A 71 7.34 6.93 20.42
N ASN A 72 6.33 6.27 21.00
CA ASN A 72 6.38 4.84 21.28
C ASN A 72 6.62 4.05 20.00
N ASP A 73 7.54 3.10 20.03
CA ASP A 73 7.83 2.22 18.88
C ASP A 73 7.76 0.74 19.24
N LYS A 74 7.17 0.40 20.39
CA LYS A 74 7.17 -0.97 20.89
C LYS A 74 5.80 -1.60 21.04
N GLU A 75 4.83 -0.84 21.54
CA GLU A 75 3.54 -1.40 21.94
C GLU A 75 2.40 -0.77 21.16
N PHE A 76 1.82 -1.56 20.25
CA PHE A 76 0.70 -1.14 19.41
C PHE A 76 -0.35 -2.25 19.35
N ILE A 77 -1.59 -1.85 19.08
CA ILE A 77 -2.70 -2.77 18.84
C ILE A 77 -3.16 -2.61 17.40
N TRP A 78 -3.33 -3.73 16.73
CA TRP A 78 -3.96 -3.78 15.43
C TRP A 78 -5.42 -3.37 15.59
N LYS A 79 -5.86 -2.32 14.90
CA LYS A 79 -7.24 -1.85 15.07
C LYS A 79 -8.15 -2.36 13.97
N THR A 80 -7.96 -1.94 12.76
CA THR A 80 -8.85 -2.33 11.69
C THR A 80 -8.14 -2.28 10.35
N ARG A 81 -8.61 -3.12 9.44
CA ARG A 81 -8.19 -3.08 8.05
C ARG A 81 -9.06 -2.12 7.23
N HIS A 82 -10.17 -1.68 7.80
CA HIS A 82 -11.17 -0.85 7.11
C HIS A 82 -11.05 0.59 7.53
N GLY A 83 -9.89 1.18 7.32
CA GLY A 83 -9.69 2.58 7.55
C GLY A 83 -10.08 3.41 6.33
N LYS A 84 -9.75 4.69 6.38
CA LYS A 84 -9.91 5.56 5.25
C LYS A 84 -9.09 5.02 4.07
N LYS A 85 -9.63 5.16 2.87
CA LYS A 85 -8.89 4.84 1.66
C LYS A 85 -7.89 5.94 1.37
N THR A 86 -6.72 5.57 0.85
CA THR A 86 -5.74 6.52 0.36
C THR A 86 -5.45 6.24 -1.09
N LYS A 87 -5.16 7.29 -1.85
CA LYS A 87 -4.75 7.15 -3.24
C LYS A 87 -3.25 7.26 -3.34
N ILE A 88 -2.66 6.33 -4.05
CA ILE A 88 -1.21 6.30 -4.28
C ILE A 88 -0.98 6.26 -5.78
N LEU A 89 -0.14 7.15 -6.27
CA LEU A 89 0.23 7.18 -7.68
C LEU A 89 1.35 6.19 -7.94
N THR A 90 1.09 5.25 -8.83
CA THR A 90 2.06 4.23 -9.22
C THR A 90 2.48 4.44 -10.67
N VAL A 91 3.50 3.70 -11.11
CA VAL A 91 3.94 3.71 -12.51
C VAL A 91 2.86 3.21 -13.46
N PHE A 92 1.86 2.52 -12.95
CA PHE A 92 0.76 1.99 -13.75
C PHE A 92 -0.43 2.94 -13.75
N ARG A 93 -0.82 3.47 -12.59
CA ARG A 93 -1.97 4.36 -12.44
C ARG A 93 -2.15 4.74 -10.97
N TRP A 94 -3.13 5.61 -10.71
CA TRP A 94 -3.59 5.87 -9.35
C TRP A 94 -4.26 4.63 -8.79
N VAL A 95 -3.88 4.26 -7.58
CA VAL A 95 -4.44 3.11 -6.87
C VAL A 95 -5.09 3.61 -5.59
N SER A 96 -6.33 3.21 -5.36
CA SER A 96 -7.04 3.50 -4.11
C SER A 96 -7.00 2.24 -3.24
N MET A 97 -6.50 2.37 -2.01
CA MET A 97 -6.39 1.23 -1.12
C MET A 97 -6.78 1.60 0.30
N GLU A 98 -7.20 0.61 1.08
CA GLU A 98 -7.51 0.80 2.48
C GLU A 98 -6.24 0.96 3.30
N GLN A 99 -6.28 1.89 4.24
CA GLN A 99 -5.14 2.11 5.12
C GLN A 99 -5.17 1.17 6.31
N LEU A 100 -4.00 0.71 6.72
CA LEU A 100 -3.84 -0.09 7.91
C LEU A 100 -3.76 0.83 9.12
N GLN A 101 -4.51 0.50 10.17
CA GLN A 101 -4.59 1.33 11.36
C GLN A 101 -4.11 0.58 12.60
N VAL A 102 -3.32 1.26 13.42
CA VAL A 102 -2.87 0.77 14.71
C VAL A 102 -3.18 1.80 15.80
N GLN A 103 -3.19 1.35 17.04
CA GLN A 103 -3.38 2.20 18.18
C GLN A 103 -2.20 2.05 19.14
N CYS A 104 -1.63 3.16 19.55
CA CYS A 104 -0.56 3.16 20.53
C CYS A 104 -1.11 2.72 21.90
N LYS A 105 -0.44 1.77 22.53
CA LYS A 105 -0.84 1.30 23.86
C LYS A 105 -0.51 2.30 24.96
N ARG A 106 0.45 3.19 24.74
CA ARG A 106 0.86 4.16 25.75
C ARG A 106 -0.08 5.35 25.85
N CYS A 107 -0.34 6.01 24.71
CA CYS A 107 -1.14 7.23 24.71
C CYS A 107 -2.53 7.07 24.11
N GLY A 108 -2.83 5.90 23.53
CA GLY A 108 -4.13 5.64 22.93
C GLY A 108 -4.35 6.26 21.56
N HIS A 109 -3.33 6.91 21.00
CA HIS A 109 -3.46 7.54 19.69
C HIS A 109 -3.62 6.50 18.59
N LYS A 110 -4.61 6.71 17.73
CA LYS A 110 -4.82 5.87 16.54
C LYS A 110 -4.14 6.53 15.35
N MET A 111 -3.43 5.74 14.56
CA MET A 111 -2.76 6.26 13.38
C MET A 111 -2.75 5.24 12.26
N TYR A 112 -2.58 5.72 11.03
CA TYR A 112 -2.45 4.89 9.85
C TYR A 112 -0.98 4.66 9.54
N ILE A 113 -0.61 3.42 9.27
CA ILE A 113 0.79 3.03 9.04
C ILE A 113 1.12 2.71 7.59
N THR A 114 0.13 2.73 6.70
CA THR A 114 0.34 2.39 5.28
C THR A 114 1.48 3.19 4.66
N ARG A 115 1.42 4.51 4.78
CA ARG A 115 2.46 5.37 4.20
C ARG A 115 3.80 5.21 4.91
N LYS A 116 3.78 4.95 6.20
CA LYS A 116 5.00 4.71 6.98
C LYS A 116 5.70 3.42 6.51
N LEU A 117 4.94 2.37 6.24
CA LEU A 117 5.51 1.11 5.73
C LEU A 117 6.09 1.29 4.33
N LEU A 118 5.47 2.12 3.51
CA LEU A 118 5.94 2.40 2.15
C LEU A 118 7.07 3.42 2.09
N GLY A 119 7.41 4.05 3.21
CA GLY A 119 8.42 5.11 3.22
C GLY A 119 7.95 6.38 2.55
N MET A 120 6.64 6.63 2.56
CA MET A 120 6.04 7.81 1.96
C MET A 120 5.78 8.87 3.01
N GLU A 121 5.92 10.14 2.63
CA GLU A 121 5.59 11.24 3.53
C GLU A 121 4.09 11.26 3.84
N PRO A 122 3.69 11.87 4.98
CA PRO A 122 2.29 12.06 5.28
C PRO A 122 1.57 12.74 4.12
N MET A 123 0.25 12.56 4.07
CA MET A 123 -0.57 13.02 2.95
C MET A 123 -0.47 14.53 2.76
N LYS A 124 0.47 14.94 1.93
CA LYS A 124 0.61 16.27 1.41
C LYS A 124 0.48 16.20 -0.09
N ARG A 125 0.16 17.34 -0.69
CA ARG A 125 0.16 17.43 -2.13
C ARG A 125 1.60 17.30 -2.61
N ILE A 126 1.93 16.18 -3.23
CA ILE A 126 3.28 15.94 -3.73
C ILE A 126 3.29 16.21 -5.24
N PRO A 127 4.18 17.10 -5.71
CA PRO A 127 4.29 17.37 -7.14
C PRO A 127 4.66 16.12 -7.93
N ALA A 128 4.21 16.05 -9.17
CA ALA A 128 4.50 14.93 -10.06
C ALA A 128 6.01 14.69 -10.21
N GLU A 129 6.81 15.73 -10.20
CA GLU A 129 8.27 15.64 -10.29
C GLU A 129 8.86 14.85 -9.14
N THR A 130 8.31 14.98 -7.95
CA THR A 130 8.77 14.24 -6.78
C THR A 130 8.52 12.74 -6.97
N TYR A 131 7.36 12.37 -7.47
CA TYR A 131 7.07 10.97 -7.77
C TYR A 131 8.00 10.42 -8.84
N ARG A 132 8.33 11.20 -9.85
CA ARG A 132 9.28 10.79 -10.88
C ARG A 132 10.65 10.48 -10.29
N LYS A 133 11.14 11.34 -9.40
CA LYS A 133 12.41 11.13 -8.72
C LYS A 133 12.44 9.84 -7.92
N LEU A 134 11.28 9.46 -7.37
CA LEU A 134 11.13 8.21 -6.63
C LEU A 134 10.93 7.00 -7.53
N GLY A 135 10.79 7.22 -8.84
CA GLY A 135 10.56 6.14 -9.79
C GLY A 135 9.14 5.61 -9.80
N LEU A 136 8.21 6.28 -9.13
CA LEU A 136 6.85 5.80 -9.00
C LEU A 136 5.93 6.20 -10.15
N VAL A 137 6.31 7.21 -10.93
CA VAL A 137 5.45 7.82 -11.93
C VAL A 137 6.12 7.89 -13.30
N GLY A 138 7.26 7.25 -13.48
CA GLY A 138 8.07 7.44 -14.67
C GLY A 138 7.31 7.23 -15.96
N SER A 139 6.49 6.20 -16.04
CA SER A 139 5.77 5.84 -17.24
C SER A 139 4.38 6.47 -17.37
N LEU A 140 3.92 7.19 -16.36
CA LEU A 140 2.57 7.75 -16.34
C LEU A 140 2.49 9.21 -16.74
N THR A 141 3.59 9.78 -17.14
CA THR A 141 3.68 11.22 -17.37
C THR A 141 3.50 11.58 -18.83
N THR A 142 2.61 10.97 -19.47
CA THR A 142 2.26 11.31 -20.84
C THR A 142 0.97 12.10 -20.90
#